data_ca41194d731e0e8e4c7417f7a1ffbac8
#
_entry.id   ca41194d731e0e8e4c7417f7a1ffbac8
#
_cell.length_a   1.000
_cell.length_b   1.000
_cell.length_c   1.000
_cell.angle_alpha   90.00
_cell.angle_beta   90.00
_cell.angle_gamma   90.00
#
_symmetry.space_group_name_H-M   'P 1'
#
loop_
_entity.id
_entity.type
_entity.pdbx_description
1 polymer ?
#
loop_
_entity_poly.entity_id
_entity_poly.type
_entity_poly.pdbx_seq_one_letter_code
_entity_poly.pdbx_strand_id
1 'polypeptide(L)'
;NTMMKRYLVTFCLSAVAIWATAQNEPYRNPNLSPSERAWDLLKRMTLEEKISQMKNSSPAIERLGIPEYNWWNEALHGVARAGKATVFPQAIGLAATFDDQAVYETFDIVSDEARAKYHDFQSKGERDGYKGLTFWTPNINIYRDPRWGRGMETYGEDPYLTSQICGRRICLLLKLW
;
A
#
# COMPACT_ATOMS: atom_id res chain seq x y z
N ASN A 1 38.69 -26.18 29.22
CA ASN A 1 37.28 -26.34 28.75
C ASN A 1 36.27 -25.45 29.45
N THR A 2 36.54 -24.96 30.65
CA THR A 2 35.62 -24.10 31.40
C THR A 2 35.65 -22.64 30.89
N MET A 3 36.78 -22.16 30.43
CA MET A 3 36.91 -20.82 29.83
C MET A 3 36.13 -20.71 28.50
N MET A 4 36.21 -21.71 27.63
CA MET A 4 35.53 -21.71 26.36
C MET A 4 33.99 -21.74 26.54
N LYS A 5 33.47 -22.47 27.53
CA LYS A 5 32.05 -22.44 27.89
C LYS A 5 31.60 -21.07 28.41
N ARG A 6 32.43 -20.39 29.19
CA ARG A 6 32.15 -19.02 29.70
C ARG A 6 32.05 -18.02 28.54
N TYR A 7 32.97 -18.05 27.58
CA TYR A 7 32.93 -17.15 26.39
C TYR A 7 31.75 -17.46 25.50
N LEU A 8 31.36 -18.74 25.33
CA LEU A 8 30.17 -19.12 24.55
C LEU A 8 28.89 -18.61 25.20
N VAL A 9 28.75 -18.75 26.53
CA VAL A 9 27.58 -18.24 27.28
C VAL A 9 27.51 -16.72 27.23
N THR A 10 28.64 -16.02 27.38
CA THR A 10 28.68 -14.55 27.30
C THR A 10 28.34 -14.07 25.89
N PHE A 11 28.81 -14.73 24.84
CA PHE A 11 28.48 -14.43 23.47
C PHE A 11 26.98 -14.68 23.16
N CYS A 12 26.41 -15.79 23.62
CA CYS A 12 24.99 -16.04 23.47
C CYS A 12 24.11 -15.02 24.21
N LEU A 13 24.49 -14.63 25.44
CA LEU A 13 23.77 -13.63 26.22
C LEU A 13 23.83 -12.24 25.57
N SER A 14 24.98 -11.85 25.01
CA SER A 14 25.09 -10.57 24.28
C SER A 14 24.30 -10.58 22.97
N ALA A 15 24.28 -11.70 22.24
CA ALA A 15 23.45 -11.86 21.04
C ALA A 15 21.95 -11.75 21.34
N VAL A 16 21.47 -12.39 22.42
CA VAL A 16 20.08 -12.31 22.85
C VAL A 16 19.70 -10.90 23.28
N ALA A 17 20.61 -10.18 23.97
CA ALA A 17 20.37 -8.79 24.38
C ALA A 17 20.25 -7.85 23.16
N ILE A 18 21.05 -8.05 22.12
CA ILE A 18 20.98 -7.27 20.87
C ILE A 18 19.66 -7.54 20.14
N TRP A 19 19.18 -8.78 20.13
CA TRP A 19 17.88 -9.13 19.54
C TRP A 19 16.70 -8.54 20.33
N ALA A 20 16.77 -8.51 21.66
CA ALA A 20 15.70 -7.95 22.49
C ALA A 20 15.57 -6.42 22.33
N THR A 21 16.66 -5.70 22.09
CA THR A 21 16.60 -4.25 21.84
C THR A 21 16.03 -3.92 20.44
N ALA A 22 16.25 -4.77 19.45
CA ALA A 22 15.71 -4.58 18.10
C ALA A 22 14.19 -4.71 18.01
N GLN A 23 13.55 -5.39 18.97
CA GLN A 23 12.09 -5.56 19.00
C GLN A 23 11.34 -4.39 19.67
N ASN A 24 12.04 -3.48 20.35
CA ASN A 24 11.43 -2.40 21.14
C ASN A 24 11.47 -1.02 20.45
N GLU A 25 11.77 -0.98 19.16
CA GLU A 25 11.84 0.31 18.45
C GLU A 25 10.43 0.86 18.19
N PRO A 26 10.16 2.13 18.53
CA PRO A 26 8.83 2.74 18.42
C PRO A 26 8.18 2.59 17.05
N TYR A 27 8.93 2.71 15.96
CA TYR A 27 8.38 2.56 14.61
C TYR A 27 7.84 1.14 14.30
N ARG A 28 8.26 0.12 15.07
CA ARG A 28 7.78 -1.27 14.96
C ARG A 28 6.58 -1.56 15.86
N ASN A 29 6.28 -0.68 16.80
CA ASN A 29 5.20 -0.89 17.76
C ASN A 29 3.84 -0.63 17.11
N PRO A 30 2.99 -1.66 16.89
CA PRO A 30 1.69 -1.49 16.25
C PRO A 30 0.68 -0.70 17.11
N ASN A 31 0.94 -0.52 18.40
CA ASN A 31 0.07 0.21 19.32
C ASN A 31 0.28 1.73 19.25
N LEU A 32 1.34 2.21 18.60
CA LEU A 32 1.57 3.61 18.34
C LEU A 32 0.85 4.04 17.06
N SER A 33 0.47 5.32 17.00
CA SER A 33 -0.14 5.87 15.79
C SER A 33 0.79 5.80 14.59
N PRO A 34 0.27 5.70 13.35
CA PRO A 34 1.09 5.72 12.15
C PRO A 34 2.04 6.93 12.08
N SER A 35 1.60 8.10 12.53
CA SER A 35 2.41 9.32 12.56
C SER A 35 3.59 9.21 13.52
N GLU A 36 3.38 8.72 14.72
CA GLU A 36 4.45 8.52 15.70
C GLU A 36 5.49 7.53 15.20
N ARG A 37 5.03 6.43 14.61
CA ARG A 37 5.90 5.41 14.00
C ARG A 37 6.70 5.97 12.84
N ALA A 38 6.07 6.73 11.95
CA ALA A 38 6.74 7.36 10.81
C ALA A 38 7.80 8.39 11.26
N TRP A 39 7.49 9.21 12.26
CA TRP A 39 8.45 10.18 12.80
C TRP A 39 9.66 9.52 13.46
N ASP A 40 9.47 8.43 14.20
CA ASP A 40 10.59 7.70 14.80
C ASP A 40 11.46 7.06 13.70
N LEU A 41 10.85 6.43 12.69
CA LEU A 41 11.55 5.87 11.54
C LEU A 41 12.37 6.93 10.80
N LEU A 42 11.77 8.09 10.48
CA LEU A 42 12.45 9.20 9.79
C LEU A 42 13.69 9.71 10.50
N LYS A 43 13.68 9.73 11.83
CA LYS A 43 14.87 10.14 12.63
C LYS A 43 16.02 9.15 12.51
N ARG A 44 15.74 7.90 12.21
CA ARG A 44 16.74 6.83 12.10
C ARG A 44 17.31 6.69 10.69
N MET A 45 16.61 7.21 9.67
CA MET A 45 17.03 7.15 8.28
C MET A 45 18.13 8.18 7.96
N THR A 46 19.10 7.78 7.14
CA THR A 46 20.08 8.72 6.54
C THR A 46 19.39 9.58 5.47
N LEU A 47 20.08 10.61 5.00
CA LEU A 47 19.56 11.46 3.92
C LEU A 47 19.38 10.67 2.63
N GLU A 48 20.35 9.82 2.29
CA GLU A 48 20.32 8.97 1.09
C GLU A 48 19.16 7.97 1.14
N GLU A 49 18.92 7.37 2.32
CA GLU A 49 17.77 6.47 2.51
C GLU A 49 16.45 7.21 2.34
N LYS A 50 16.30 8.42 2.90
CA LYS A 50 15.10 9.24 2.71
C LYS A 50 14.86 9.57 1.23
N ILE A 51 15.91 9.98 0.52
CA ILE A 51 15.83 10.28 -0.92
C ILE A 51 15.44 9.03 -1.71
N SER A 52 15.99 7.87 -1.37
CA SER A 52 15.70 6.61 -2.07
C SER A 52 14.23 6.19 -1.94
N GLN A 53 13.56 6.55 -0.84
CA GLN A 53 12.13 6.25 -0.62
C GLN A 53 11.18 7.17 -1.42
N MET A 54 11.67 8.22 -2.07
CA MET A 54 10.85 9.16 -2.86
C MET A 54 10.55 8.65 -4.29
N LYS A 55 10.86 7.41 -4.59
CA LYS A 55 10.59 6.76 -5.87
C LYS A 55 9.36 5.85 -5.76
N ASN A 56 8.71 5.58 -6.89
CA ASN A 56 7.64 4.57 -6.92
C ASN A 56 8.14 3.16 -6.55
N SER A 57 9.38 2.83 -6.87
CA SER A 57 10.06 1.61 -6.42
C SER A 57 11.00 1.97 -5.28
N SER A 58 10.50 1.92 -4.06
CA SER A 58 11.27 2.21 -2.84
C SER A 58 12.10 1.00 -2.44
N PRO A 59 13.44 1.10 -2.40
CA PRO A 59 14.30 -0.03 -2.03
C PRO A 59 14.16 -0.40 -0.55
N ALA A 60 14.56 -1.61 -0.20
CA ALA A 60 14.66 -2.04 1.19
C ALA A 60 15.68 -1.19 1.97
N ILE A 61 15.44 -1.02 3.27
CA ILE A 61 16.40 -0.48 4.23
C ILE A 61 16.68 -1.59 5.24
N GLU A 62 17.56 -2.49 4.86
CA GLU A 62 17.81 -3.75 5.60
C GLU A 62 18.20 -3.51 7.06
N ARG A 63 19.08 -2.52 7.35
CA ARG A 63 19.50 -2.19 8.71
C ARG A 63 18.34 -1.76 9.63
N LEU A 64 17.23 -1.28 9.06
CA LEU A 64 16.01 -0.91 9.77
C LEU A 64 14.91 -1.98 9.62
N GLY A 65 15.17 -3.06 8.88
CA GLY A 65 14.21 -4.11 8.61
C GLY A 65 12.99 -3.62 7.84
N ILE A 66 13.16 -2.57 7.02
CA ILE A 66 12.12 -2.07 6.13
C ILE A 66 12.26 -2.80 4.79
N PRO A 67 11.23 -3.55 4.36
CA PRO A 67 11.26 -4.23 3.07
C PRO A 67 11.13 -3.23 1.92
N GLU A 68 11.52 -3.65 0.72
CA GLU A 68 11.20 -2.91 -0.50
C GLU A 68 9.69 -2.79 -0.68
N TYR A 69 9.25 -1.72 -1.33
CA TYR A 69 7.84 -1.51 -1.65
C TYR A 69 7.69 -0.79 -2.98
N ASN A 70 6.76 -1.27 -3.82
CA ASN A 70 6.41 -0.60 -5.05
C ASN A 70 5.06 0.12 -4.89
N TRP A 71 5.09 1.44 -5.02
CA TRP A 71 3.93 2.33 -4.90
C TRP A 71 3.03 2.32 -6.14
N TRP A 72 3.49 1.71 -7.24
CA TRP A 72 2.78 1.70 -8.51
C TRP A 72 1.72 0.60 -8.53
N ASN A 73 0.54 0.92 -8.00
CA ASN A 73 -0.60 0.03 -7.97
C ASN A 73 -1.83 0.76 -8.48
N GLU A 74 -2.73 0.05 -9.14
CA GLU A 74 -3.97 0.62 -9.64
C GLU A 74 -5.14 -0.33 -9.39
N ALA A 75 -6.32 0.24 -9.21
CA ALA A 75 -7.57 -0.49 -9.03
C ALA A 75 -8.73 0.22 -9.73
N LEU A 76 -8.47 0.82 -10.90
CA LEU A 76 -9.43 1.67 -11.59
C LEU A 76 -10.72 0.92 -11.94
N HIS A 77 -10.60 -0.34 -12.35
CA HIS A 77 -11.71 -1.24 -12.63
C HIS A 77 -11.43 -2.68 -12.15
N GLY A 78 -10.79 -2.81 -11.00
CA GLY A 78 -10.35 -4.06 -10.39
C GLY A 78 -8.84 -4.20 -10.31
N VAL A 79 -8.35 -5.29 -9.75
CA VAL A 79 -6.93 -5.53 -9.43
C VAL A 79 -6.32 -6.68 -10.26
N ALA A 80 -6.81 -6.90 -11.46
CA ALA A 80 -6.36 -7.98 -12.34
C ALA A 80 -4.98 -7.73 -12.99
N ARG A 81 -4.40 -6.54 -12.83
CA ARG A 81 -3.15 -6.15 -13.50
C ARG A 81 -1.97 -7.08 -13.19
N ALA A 82 -1.87 -7.56 -11.97
CA ALA A 82 -0.91 -8.59 -11.57
C ALA A 82 -1.62 -9.93 -11.36
N GLY A 83 -1.71 -10.76 -12.40
CA GLY A 83 -2.37 -12.07 -12.35
C GLY A 83 -3.86 -12.00 -12.64
N LYS A 84 -4.68 -12.76 -11.89
CA LYS A 84 -6.14 -12.87 -12.11
C LYS A 84 -6.92 -12.22 -10.98
N ALA A 85 -7.99 -11.51 -11.32
CA ALA A 85 -9.01 -10.98 -10.43
C ALA A 85 -10.27 -10.65 -11.25
N THR A 86 -11.34 -10.22 -10.59
CA THR A 86 -12.53 -9.72 -11.28
C THR A 86 -12.21 -8.42 -12.01
N VAL A 87 -12.68 -8.31 -13.25
CA VAL A 87 -12.57 -7.09 -14.07
C VAL A 87 -13.94 -6.45 -14.16
N PHE A 88 -14.01 -5.21 -13.67
CA PHE A 88 -15.23 -4.40 -13.70
C PHE A 88 -15.22 -3.41 -14.87
N PRO A 89 -16.34 -2.78 -15.19
CA PRO A 89 -16.37 -1.69 -16.17
C PRO A 89 -15.42 -0.55 -15.80
N GLN A 90 -14.98 0.20 -16.79
CA GLN A 90 -14.22 1.43 -16.59
C GLN A 90 -15.03 2.46 -15.77
N ALA A 91 -14.34 3.41 -15.13
CA ALA A 91 -14.95 4.41 -14.25
C ALA A 91 -16.11 5.15 -14.91
N ILE A 92 -15.97 5.54 -16.18
CA ILE A 92 -17.04 6.20 -16.95
C ILE A 92 -18.29 5.32 -17.12
N GLY A 93 -18.10 4.01 -17.30
CA GLY A 93 -19.20 3.04 -17.40
C GLY A 93 -19.91 2.81 -16.07
N LEU A 94 -19.14 2.76 -14.97
CA LEU A 94 -19.71 2.69 -13.62
C LEU A 94 -20.51 3.96 -13.29
N ALA A 95 -20.01 5.14 -13.65
CA ALA A 95 -20.72 6.39 -13.46
C ALA A 95 -22.02 6.49 -14.26
N ALA A 96 -22.05 5.94 -15.46
CA ALA A 96 -23.23 5.94 -16.32
C ALA A 96 -24.41 5.14 -15.75
N THR A 97 -24.20 4.32 -14.73
CA THR A 97 -25.29 3.64 -14.00
C THR A 97 -26.07 4.61 -13.10
N PHE A 98 -25.50 5.74 -12.69
CA PHE A 98 -26.01 6.65 -11.67
C PHE A 98 -26.32 5.96 -10.32
N ASP A 99 -25.72 4.81 -10.07
CA ASP A 99 -25.92 3.96 -8.89
C ASP A 99 -24.65 3.96 -8.02
N ASP A 100 -24.60 4.85 -7.06
CA ASP A 100 -23.47 4.99 -6.13
C ASP A 100 -23.34 3.79 -5.18
N GLN A 101 -24.46 3.10 -4.90
CA GLN A 101 -24.47 1.90 -4.08
C GLN A 101 -23.83 0.71 -4.83
N ALA A 102 -24.17 0.51 -6.09
CA ALA A 102 -23.53 -0.52 -6.92
C ALA A 102 -22.03 -0.28 -7.09
N VAL A 103 -21.61 0.99 -7.21
CA VAL A 103 -20.18 1.34 -7.21
C VAL A 103 -19.53 1.00 -5.88
N TYR A 104 -20.18 1.30 -4.76
CA TYR A 104 -19.68 0.93 -3.43
C TYR A 104 -19.46 -0.58 -3.31
N GLU A 105 -20.44 -1.39 -3.65
CA GLU A 105 -20.37 -2.86 -3.61
C GLU A 105 -19.26 -3.41 -4.52
N THR A 106 -19.12 -2.84 -5.73
CA THR A 106 -18.02 -3.16 -6.64
C THR A 106 -16.66 -2.96 -5.97
N PHE A 107 -16.44 -1.83 -5.29
CA PHE A 107 -15.16 -1.54 -4.66
C PHE A 107 -14.94 -2.26 -3.32
N ASP A 108 -15.98 -2.75 -2.69
CA ASP A 108 -15.85 -3.68 -1.57
C ASP A 108 -15.24 -5.00 -2.04
N ILE A 109 -15.72 -5.56 -3.13
CA ILE A 109 -15.14 -6.75 -3.79
C ILE A 109 -13.69 -6.48 -4.21
N VAL A 110 -13.42 -5.36 -4.87
CA VAL A 110 -12.05 -4.98 -5.27
C VAL A 110 -11.12 -4.90 -4.06
N SER A 111 -11.59 -4.36 -2.95
CA SER A 111 -10.83 -4.25 -1.69
C SER A 111 -10.45 -5.62 -1.12
N ASP A 112 -11.39 -6.57 -1.12
CA ASP A 112 -11.14 -7.92 -0.63
C ASP A 112 -10.17 -8.69 -1.55
N GLU A 113 -10.36 -8.61 -2.87
CA GLU A 113 -9.43 -9.20 -3.83
C GLU A 113 -8.03 -8.61 -3.72
N ALA A 114 -7.93 -7.28 -3.53
CA ALA A 114 -6.65 -6.60 -3.36
C ALA A 114 -5.89 -7.11 -2.13
N ARG A 115 -6.56 -7.27 -0.98
CA ARG A 115 -5.96 -7.82 0.23
C ARG A 115 -5.55 -9.27 0.07
N ALA A 116 -6.40 -10.10 -0.51
CA ALA A 116 -6.12 -11.51 -0.75
C ALA A 116 -4.86 -11.66 -1.62
N LYS A 117 -4.76 -10.90 -2.72
CA LYS A 117 -3.59 -10.89 -3.60
C LYS A 117 -2.35 -10.36 -2.91
N TYR A 118 -2.48 -9.26 -2.16
CA TYR A 118 -1.36 -8.70 -1.40
C TYR A 118 -0.75 -9.73 -0.45
N HIS A 119 -1.57 -10.41 0.34
CA HIS A 119 -1.10 -11.43 1.28
C HIS A 119 -0.45 -12.63 0.56
N ASP A 120 -1.01 -13.06 -0.56
CA ASP A 120 -0.43 -14.12 -1.38
C ASP A 120 0.95 -13.71 -1.92
N PHE A 121 1.09 -12.53 -2.51
CA PHE A 121 2.35 -12.01 -3.00
C PHE A 121 3.39 -11.83 -1.88
N GLN A 122 2.97 -11.26 -0.73
CA GLN A 122 3.87 -11.10 0.41
C GLN A 122 4.40 -12.45 0.92
N SER A 123 3.56 -13.50 0.94
CA SER A 123 3.97 -14.85 1.36
C SER A 123 5.03 -15.48 0.44
N LYS A 124 5.07 -15.03 -0.82
CA LYS A 124 6.04 -15.46 -1.84
C LYS A 124 7.26 -14.52 -1.94
N GLY A 125 7.31 -13.46 -1.14
CA GLY A 125 8.35 -12.43 -1.20
C GLY A 125 8.26 -11.49 -2.42
N GLU A 126 7.13 -11.50 -3.13
CA GLU A 126 6.91 -10.69 -4.32
C GLU A 126 6.41 -9.29 -3.94
N ARG A 127 7.11 -8.24 -4.40
CA ARG A 127 6.86 -6.83 -4.03
C ARG A 127 6.90 -5.86 -5.22
N ASP A 128 6.81 -6.37 -6.43
CA ASP A 128 6.82 -5.59 -7.66
C ASP A 128 5.57 -4.70 -7.82
N GLY A 129 5.53 -3.93 -8.89
CA GLY A 129 4.36 -3.11 -9.26
C GLY A 129 3.07 -3.94 -9.36
N TYR A 130 1.97 -3.31 -8.96
CA TYR A 130 0.62 -3.90 -8.91
C TYR A 130 0.41 -4.99 -7.84
N LYS A 131 1.35 -5.16 -6.92
CA LYS A 131 1.30 -6.16 -5.84
C LYS A 131 1.19 -5.55 -4.44
N GLY A 132 1.04 -4.23 -4.36
CA GLY A 132 0.86 -3.47 -3.12
C GLY A 132 -0.59 -3.09 -2.85
N LEU A 133 -0.80 -2.29 -1.80
CA LEU A 133 -2.12 -1.79 -1.38
C LEU A 133 -2.28 -0.27 -1.51
N THR A 134 -1.32 0.43 -2.11
CA THR A 134 -1.39 1.87 -2.34
C THR A 134 -1.87 2.15 -3.76
N PHE A 135 -3.14 2.45 -3.94
CA PHE A 135 -3.78 2.57 -5.25
C PHE A 135 -3.82 4.01 -5.77
N TRP A 136 -3.41 4.21 -7.03
CA TRP A 136 -3.51 5.46 -7.78
C TRP A 136 -4.92 5.60 -8.40
N THR A 137 -5.91 5.51 -7.55
CA THR A 137 -7.31 5.36 -7.88
C THR A 137 -8.16 5.98 -6.76
N PRO A 138 -9.25 6.71 -7.06
CA PRO A 138 -9.82 7.04 -8.37
C PRO A 138 -9.06 8.18 -9.09
N ASN A 139 -9.31 8.34 -10.39
CA ASN A 139 -8.93 9.55 -11.10
C ASN A 139 -9.91 10.67 -10.75
N ILE A 140 -9.51 11.56 -9.83
CA ILE A 140 -10.33 12.67 -9.35
C ILE A 140 -10.22 13.84 -10.33
N ASN A 141 -10.66 13.65 -11.55
CA ASN A 141 -10.70 14.69 -12.57
C ASN A 141 -12.05 14.66 -13.29
N ILE A 142 -12.37 15.71 -14.00
CA ILE A 142 -13.61 15.84 -14.77
C ILE A 142 -13.28 15.70 -16.25
N TYR A 143 -14.11 14.97 -16.99
CA TYR A 143 -13.96 14.78 -18.41
C TYR A 143 -14.37 16.07 -19.14
N ARG A 144 -13.42 16.96 -19.39
CA ARG A 144 -13.67 18.29 -19.99
C ARG A 144 -13.55 18.32 -21.51
N ASP A 145 -12.78 17.42 -22.11
CA ASP A 145 -12.46 17.46 -23.54
C ASP A 145 -12.41 16.03 -24.11
N PRO A 146 -13.22 15.73 -25.14
CA PRO A 146 -13.29 14.40 -25.74
C PRO A 146 -11.98 13.95 -26.41
N ARG A 147 -11.04 14.87 -26.66
CA ARG A 147 -9.71 14.54 -27.19
C ARG A 147 -8.76 14.00 -26.13
N TRP A 148 -9.11 14.11 -24.86
CA TRP A 148 -8.30 13.57 -23.78
C TRP A 148 -8.38 12.03 -23.73
N GLY A 149 -7.27 11.35 -24.04
CA GLY A 149 -7.19 9.89 -24.18
C GLY A 149 -7.45 9.09 -22.91
N ARG A 150 -7.54 9.74 -21.73
CA ARG A 150 -7.82 9.09 -20.43
C ARG A 150 -9.20 9.45 -19.87
N GLY A 151 -10.09 9.95 -20.68
CA GLY A 151 -11.45 10.33 -20.27
C GLY A 151 -12.24 9.18 -19.65
N MET A 152 -12.04 7.94 -20.10
CA MET A 152 -12.70 6.74 -19.58
C MET A 152 -12.32 6.42 -18.13
N GLU A 153 -11.22 6.96 -17.62
CA GLU A 153 -10.79 6.78 -16.23
C GLU A 153 -11.53 7.71 -15.26
N THR A 154 -12.31 8.65 -15.76
CA THR A 154 -13.11 9.59 -14.96
C THR A 154 -14.53 9.12 -14.80
N TYR A 155 -15.27 9.73 -13.87
CA TYR A 155 -16.71 9.52 -13.68
C TYR A 155 -17.58 10.45 -14.55
N GLY A 156 -17.00 11.06 -15.59
CA GLY A 156 -17.71 11.93 -16.53
C GLY A 156 -17.45 13.41 -16.26
N GLU A 157 -18.32 14.23 -16.83
CA GLU A 157 -18.17 15.70 -16.85
C GLU A 157 -18.87 16.41 -15.68
N ASP A 158 -19.80 15.72 -14.99
CA ASP A 158 -20.52 16.29 -13.87
C ASP A 158 -19.73 16.23 -12.57
N PRO A 159 -19.42 17.39 -11.95
CA PRO A 159 -18.68 17.43 -10.68
C PRO A 159 -19.47 16.87 -9.50
N TYR A 160 -20.81 16.97 -9.52
CA TYR A 160 -21.63 16.43 -8.44
C TYR A 160 -21.60 14.91 -8.44
N LEU A 161 -21.91 14.27 -9.57
CA LEU A 161 -21.83 12.82 -9.72
C LEU A 161 -20.44 12.29 -9.39
N THR A 162 -19.41 12.95 -9.90
CA THR A 162 -18.02 12.60 -9.61
C THR A 162 -17.74 12.64 -8.10
N SER A 163 -18.20 13.66 -7.39
CA SER A 163 -17.98 13.78 -5.94
C SER A 163 -18.69 12.69 -5.15
N GLN A 164 -19.92 12.33 -5.51
CA GLN A 164 -20.68 11.27 -4.84
C GLN A 164 -20.00 9.91 -5.01
N ILE A 165 -19.65 9.55 -6.24
CA ILE A 165 -19.02 8.26 -6.56
C ILE A 165 -17.61 8.19 -5.97
N CYS A 166 -16.79 9.23 -6.09
CA CYS A 166 -15.46 9.27 -5.49
C CYS A 166 -15.51 9.11 -3.97
N GLY A 167 -16.43 9.79 -3.31
CA GLY A 167 -16.60 9.69 -1.86
C GLY A 167 -16.88 8.27 -1.39
N ARG A 168 -17.77 7.55 -2.06
CA ARG A 168 -18.09 6.14 -1.79
C ARG A 168 -16.88 5.23 -1.99
N ARG A 169 -16.15 5.41 -3.09
CA ARG A 169 -14.98 4.62 -3.45
C ARG A 169 -13.79 4.86 -2.51
N ILE A 170 -13.49 6.11 -2.18
CA ILE A 170 -12.38 6.46 -1.30
C ILE A 170 -12.59 5.86 0.09
N CYS A 171 -13.81 5.92 0.64
CA CYS A 171 -14.12 5.31 1.94
C CYS A 171 -13.79 3.81 2.00
N LEU A 172 -13.92 3.08 0.89
CA LEU A 172 -13.60 1.65 0.85
C LEU A 172 -12.12 1.38 0.71
N LEU A 173 -11.42 2.13 -0.13
CA LEU A 173 -9.98 2.01 -0.26
C LEU A 173 -9.25 2.43 1.03
N LEU A 174 -9.80 3.37 1.80
CA LEU A 174 -9.28 3.74 3.12
C LEU A 174 -9.52 2.66 4.20
N LYS A 175 -10.48 1.75 4.03
CA LYS A 175 -10.60 0.57 4.90
C LYS A 175 -9.42 -0.40 4.78
N LEU A 176 -8.50 -0.16 3.84
CA LEU A 176 -7.26 -0.92 3.66
C LEU A 176 -6.18 -0.58 4.70
N TRP A 177 -6.39 0.46 5.51
CA TRP A 177 -5.49 0.94 6.58
C TRP A 177 -6.18 0.77 7.95
#